data_2e54d882667ec7fffd15eecd382fb09a
#
_entry.id   2e54d882667ec7fffd15eecd382fb09a
#
_cell.length_a   1.000
_cell.length_b   1.000
_cell.length_c   1.000
_cell.angle_alpha   90.00
_cell.angle_beta   90.00
_cell.angle_gamma   90.00
#
_symmetry.space_group_name_H-M   'P 1'
#
loop_
_entity.id
_entity.type
_entity.pdbx_description
1 polymer ?
#
loop_
_entity_poly.entity_id
_entity_poly.type
_entity_poly.pdbx_seq_one_letter_code
_entity_poly.pdbx_strand_id
1 'polypeptide(L)'
;VGGSDVSKIYKGVTLVWPVSGGTCTGYAFTSKTQLQTAVNLWISNESSAITTYGQINTWCTGAITSMAYLFKDKTTFNDDISAWDLSSVTDMSGMFQNAISFNQDISTWNVSSVTDMRFMFYDAYAFNQDISALNVSGVTTMQSMFWDASSFNNGGVTGLGAWDLSSLTNTRTLFYGATAFNQDIGAWGLSSVADMHGMFYGASLFNKDIGAWDVSSATNMGAMFRNASAFNQDLTGWCVSNFSSEPTGFSISSALTTANKPDWGTCP
;
A
#
# COMPACT_ATOMS: atom_id res chain seq x y z
N VAL A 1 -21.87 10.72 44.29
CA VAL A 1 -21.25 9.78 45.22
C VAL A 1 -20.66 8.65 44.42
N GLY A 2 -19.32 8.46 44.48
CA GLY A 2 -18.62 7.25 44.21
C GLY A 2 -18.23 6.96 42.75
N GLY A 3 -17.24 7.68 42.22
CA GLY A 3 -16.42 7.21 41.09
C GLY A 3 -15.53 6.07 41.59
N SER A 4 -15.70 4.86 41.08
CA SER A 4 -14.73 3.80 41.26
C SER A 4 -13.66 3.89 40.20
N ASP A 5 -12.55 4.47 40.61
CA ASP A 5 -11.28 4.44 39.87
C ASP A 5 -10.81 2.97 39.80
N VAL A 6 -10.91 2.37 38.62
CA VAL A 6 -10.33 1.04 38.37
C VAL A 6 -9.01 1.21 37.66
N SER A 7 -8.00 1.67 38.42
CA SER A 7 -6.61 1.56 38.00
C SER A 7 -6.21 0.07 37.98
N LYS A 8 -6.34 -0.58 36.83
CA LYS A 8 -5.71 -1.88 36.61
C LYS A 8 -4.21 -1.67 36.43
N ILE A 9 -3.45 -1.96 37.48
CA ILE A 9 -1.99 -1.99 37.44
C ILE A 9 -1.57 -3.22 36.64
N TYR A 10 -1.19 -3.01 35.37
CA TYR A 10 -0.43 -4.00 34.63
C TYR A 10 1.03 -3.91 35.07
N LYS A 11 1.57 -5.03 35.60
CA LYS A 11 2.96 -5.08 36.09
C LYS A 11 3.91 -4.62 34.97
N GLY A 12 4.52 -3.45 35.15
CA GLY A 12 5.73 -3.05 34.44
C GLY A 12 5.64 -1.88 33.47
N VAL A 13 4.50 -1.16 33.32
CA VAL A 13 4.45 0.03 32.46
C VAL A 13 3.69 1.15 33.16
N THR A 14 4.40 2.24 33.47
CA THR A 14 3.78 3.49 33.90
C THR A 14 3.09 4.13 32.68
N LEU A 15 1.76 4.17 32.69
CA LEU A 15 1.01 4.89 31.68
C LEU A 15 1.26 6.40 31.84
N VAL A 16 2.06 6.97 30.98
CA VAL A 16 2.17 8.41 30.79
C VAL A 16 1.78 8.70 29.37
N TRP A 17 0.63 9.39 29.14
CA TRP A 17 0.39 10.29 28.26
C TRP A 17 -0.63 10.83 27.58
N PRO A 18 -0.89 11.93 27.26
CA PRO A 18 -1.74 12.27 26.15
C PRO A 18 -0.91 12.48 24.89
N VAL A 19 -1.20 11.76 23.85
CA VAL A 19 -0.91 12.14 22.49
C VAL A 19 -2.14 12.82 21.91
N SER A 20 -1.93 13.90 21.19
CA SER A 20 -2.95 14.73 20.57
C SER A 20 -3.92 13.88 19.73
N GLY A 21 -5.19 13.72 20.20
CA GLY A 21 -6.25 13.24 19.32
C GLY A 21 -7.21 12.18 19.88
N GLY A 22 -6.94 11.54 21.01
CA GLY A 22 -7.87 10.56 21.61
C GLY A 22 -7.22 9.84 22.77
N THR A 23 -7.97 9.62 23.87
CA THR A 23 -7.48 8.83 25.00
C THR A 23 -7.52 7.35 24.61
N CYS A 24 -6.40 6.80 24.17
CA CYS A 24 -6.27 5.36 24.03
C CYS A 24 -6.32 4.70 25.41
N THR A 25 -7.17 3.70 25.58
CA THR A 25 -7.42 3.04 26.88
C THR A 25 -6.80 1.66 26.97
N GLY A 26 -6.16 1.20 25.89
CA GLY A 26 -5.53 -0.13 25.80
C GLY A 26 -4.06 -0.15 26.24
N TYR A 27 -3.39 -1.25 25.93
CA TYR A 27 -1.94 -1.38 26.20
C TYR A 27 -1.16 -0.46 25.28
N ALA A 28 -0.29 0.39 25.86
CA ALA A 28 0.49 1.35 25.10
C ALA A 28 1.87 0.80 24.71
N PHE A 29 2.13 0.69 23.42
CA PHE A 29 3.42 0.26 22.88
C PHE A 29 4.32 1.49 22.67
N THR A 30 5.55 1.38 23.14
CA THR A 30 6.56 2.45 23.02
C THR A 30 7.66 2.13 22.01
N SER A 31 7.66 0.91 21.46
CA SER A 31 8.61 0.50 20.44
C SER A 31 8.03 -0.56 19.51
N LYS A 32 8.53 -0.58 18.28
CA LYS A 32 8.20 -1.61 17.29
C LYS A 32 8.50 -3.02 17.81
N THR A 33 9.61 -3.20 18.55
CA THR A 33 9.99 -4.53 19.11
C THR A 33 8.93 -5.06 20.08
N GLN A 34 8.39 -4.19 20.95
CA GLN A 34 7.30 -4.57 21.85
C GLN A 34 6.03 -4.96 21.09
N LEU A 35 5.65 -4.11 20.10
CA LEU A 35 4.48 -4.37 19.26
C LEU A 35 4.64 -5.67 18.47
N GLN A 36 5.82 -5.93 17.89
CA GLN A 36 6.11 -7.17 17.18
C GLN A 36 6.00 -8.41 18.07
N THR A 37 6.49 -8.30 19.32
CA THR A 37 6.35 -9.38 20.30
C THR A 37 4.89 -9.67 20.60
N ALA A 38 4.08 -8.64 20.80
CA ALA A 38 2.65 -8.76 21.05
C ALA A 38 1.91 -9.35 19.84
N VAL A 39 2.20 -8.91 18.62
CA VAL A 39 1.64 -9.47 17.37
C VAL A 39 2.02 -10.95 17.24
N ASN A 40 3.27 -11.32 17.49
CA ASN A 40 3.70 -12.73 17.43
C ASN A 40 2.96 -13.58 18.47
N LEU A 41 2.74 -13.05 19.68
CA LEU A 41 1.95 -13.74 20.70
C LEU A 41 0.47 -13.85 20.29
N TRP A 42 -0.10 -12.79 19.70
CA TRP A 42 -1.47 -12.80 19.18
C TRP A 42 -1.68 -13.94 18.19
N ILE A 43 -0.79 -14.07 17.21
CA ILE A 43 -0.85 -15.12 16.19
C ILE A 43 -0.64 -16.52 16.77
N SER A 44 0.27 -16.69 17.75
CA SER A 44 0.61 -18.01 18.28
C SER A 44 -0.28 -18.46 19.42
N ASN A 45 -0.81 -17.52 20.22
CA ASN A 45 -1.67 -17.77 21.37
C ASN A 45 -2.48 -16.51 21.73
N GLU A 46 -3.60 -16.32 21.04
CA GLU A 46 -4.48 -15.18 21.20
C GLU A 46 -4.93 -14.98 22.66
N SER A 47 -5.33 -16.06 23.35
CA SER A 47 -5.79 -15.98 24.75
C SER A 47 -4.72 -15.42 25.69
N SER A 48 -3.44 -15.78 25.47
CA SER A 48 -2.32 -15.24 26.23
C SER A 48 -2.04 -13.79 25.87
N ALA A 49 -2.20 -13.42 24.60
CA ALA A 49 -2.05 -12.04 24.14
C ALA A 49 -3.14 -11.14 24.74
N ILE A 50 -4.40 -11.59 24.73
CA ILE A 50 -5.53 -10.89 25.36
C ILE A 50 -5.27 -10.67 26.85
N THR A 51 -4.78 -11.70 27.55
CA THR A 51 -4.46 -11.60 28.98
C THR A 51 -3.37 -10.58 29.26
N THR A 52 -2.39 -10.46 28.35
CA THR A 52 -1.20 -9.63 28.56
C THR A 52 -1.40 -8.20 28.05
N TYR A 53 -2.03 -8.03 26.87
CA TYR A 53 -2.09 -6.78 26.13
C TYR A 53 -3.51 -6.28 25.87
N GLY A 54 -4.55 -7.08 26.19
CA GLY A 54 -5.93 -6.80 25.80
C GLY A 54 -6.22 -7.17 24.33
N GLN A 55 -7.44 -6.84 23.88
CA GLN A 55 -7.88 -7.08 22.50
C GLN A 55 -7.04 -6.25 21.52
N ILE A 56 -6.66 -6.84 20.39
CA ILE A 56 -5.75 -6.24 19.41
C ILE A 56 -6.25 -4.88 18.87
N ASN A 57 -7.56 -4.74 18.69
CA ASN A 57 -8.18 -3.49 18.23
C ASN A 57 -8.15 -2.35 19.26
N THR A 58 -7.80 -2.65 20.53
CA THR A 58 -7.65 -1.65 21.61
C THR A 58 -6.21 -1.21 21.84
N TRP A 59 -5.24 -1.78 21.11
CA TRP A 59 -3.83 -1.50 21.31
C TRP A 59 -3.48 -0.06 20.94
N CYS A 60 -2.71 0.62 21.79
CA CYS A 60 -2.25 1.99 21.58
C CYS A 60 -0.94 2.00 20.81
N THR A 61 -0.99 2.41 19.55
CA THR A 61 0.15 2.38 18.62
C THR A 61 0.72 3.75 18.28
N GLY A 62 0.14 4.84 18.80
CA GLY A 62 0.48 6.22 18.41
C GLY A 62 1.93 6.65 18.65
N ALA A 63 2.71 5.92 19.46
CA ALA A 63 4.15 6.17 19.63
C ALA A 63 5.03 5.39 18.65
N ILE A 64 4.44 4.56 17.80
CA ILE A 64 5.18 3.71 16.86
C ILE A 64 5.44 4.48 15.57
N THR A 65 6.70 4.55 15.15
CA THR A 65 7.13 5.27 13.95
C THR A 65 7.37 4.36 12.75
N SER A 66 7.50 3.04 12.96
CA SER A 66 7.64 2.06 11.88
C SER A 66 6.78 0.82 12.14
N MET A 67 5.96 0.49 11.15
CA MET A 67 5.15 -0.75 11.08
C MET A 67 5.76 -1.75 10.09
N ALA A 68 7.00 -1.52 9.63
CA ALA A 68 7.63 -2.33 8.60
C ALA A 68 7.63 -3.82 8.96
N TYR A 69 7.10 -4.65 8.07
CA TYR A 69 7.03 -6.12 8.21
C TYR A 69 6.28 -6.65 9.44
N LEU A 70 5.41 -5.84 10.07
CA LEU A 70 4.78 -6.18 11.34
C LEU A 70 3.94 -7.47 11.27
N PHE A 71 3.17 -7.64 10.18
CA PHE A 71 2.36 -8.83 9.92
C PHE A 71 2.91 -9.68 8.77
N LYS A 72 4.19 -9.49 8.41
CA LYS A 72 4.81 -10.32 7.37
C LYS A 72 4.68 -11.80 7.70
N ASP A 73 4.29 -12.59 6.68
CA ASP A 73 4.10 -14.05 6.76
C ASP A 73 3.04 -14.51 7.77
N LYS A 74 2.16 -13.60 8.25
CA LYS A 74 1.03 -13.93 9.10
C LYS A 74 -0.17 -14.33 8.23
N THR A 75 -0.06 -15.51 7.61
CA THR A 75 -0.96 -15.95 6.54
C THR A 75 -2.42 -16.08 6.92
N THR A 76 -2.73 -16.26 8.21
CA THR A 76 -4.09 -16.37 8.73
C THR A 76 -4.62 -15.10 9.39
N PHE A 77 -3.77 -14.06 9.51
CA PHE A 77 -4.16 -12.82 10.18
C PHE A 77 -5.22 -12.07 9.39
N ASN A 78 -6.34 -11.79 10.04
CA ASN A 78 -7.44 -10.99 9.49
C ASN A 78 -8.27 -10.34 10.60
N ASP A 79 -7.65 -9.92 11.72
CA ASP A 79 -8.34 -9.25 12.80
C ASP A 79 -8.45 -7.76 12.57
N ASP A 80 -9.48 -7.15 13.18
CA ASP A 80 -9.73 -5.70 13.09
C ASP A 80 -8.66 -4.91 13.83
N ILE A 81 -7.97 -4.04 13.08
CA ILE A 81 -6.96 -3.09 13.56
C ILE A 81 -7.27 -1.67 13.08
N SER A 82 -8.50 -1.40 12.66
CA SER A 82 -8.94 -0.10 12.13
C SER A 82 -8.78 1.04 13.13
N ALA A 83 -8.84 0.74 14.44
CA ALA A 83 -8.67 1.72 15.51
C ALA A 83 -7.21 2.07 15.86
N TRP A 84 -6.23 1.46 15.20
CA TRP A 84 -4.82 1.77 15.46
C TRP A 84 -4.48 3.19 15.04
N ASP A 85 -3.78 3.92 15.90
CA ASP A 85 -3.24 5.24 15.59
C ASP A 85 -1.91 5.11 14.86
N LEU A 86 -1.88 5.52 13.59
CA LEU A 86 -0.72 5.48 12.71
C LEU A 86 -0.14 6.86 12.42
N SER A 87 -0.61 7.91 13.11
CA SER A 87 -0.24 9.30 12.83
C SER A 87 1.26 9.60 12.94
N SER A 88 2.01 8.81 13.73
CA SER A 88 3.47 8.92 13.86
C SER A 88 4.24 7.99 12.92
N VAL A 89 3.55 7.13 12.15
CA VAL A 89 4.22 6.13 11.32
C VAL A 89 4.77 6.77 10.05
N THR A 90 6.05 6.53 9.77
CA THR A 90 6.73 6.99 8.55
C THR A 90 7.08 5.85 7.60
N ASP A 91 7.13 4.61 8.09
CA ASP A 91 7.55 3.43 7.34
C ASP A 91 6.54 2.28 7.53
N MET A 92 5.85 1.92 6.44
CA MET A 92 4.89 0.80 6.37
C MET A 92 5.37 -0.29 5.41
N SER A 93 6.68 -0.30 5.07
CA SER A 93 7.22 -1.26 4.11
C SER A 93 6.94 -2.71 4.53
N GLY A 94 6.36 -3.50 3.63
CA GLY A 94 6.05 -4.91 3.84
C GLY A 94 5.13 -5.21 5.03
N MET A 95 4.35 -4.23 5.55
CA MET A 95 3.54 -4.44 6.75
C MET A 95 2.67 -5.69 6.69
N PHE A 96 2.07 -5.97 5.54
CA PHE A 96 1.23 -7.16 5.28
C PHE A 96 1.81 -8.07 4.20
N GLN A 97 3.14 -8.04 3.99
CA GLN A 97 3.79 -8.92 3.02
C GLN A 97 3.47 -10.39 3.33
N ASN A 98 2.91 -11.12 2.34
CA ASN A 98 2.47 -12.50 2.47
C ASN A 98 1.43 -12.74 3.61
N ALA A 99 0.67 -11.73 3.98
CA ALA A 99 -0.51 -11.85 4.85
C ALA A 99 -1.73 -12.20 3.99
N ILE A 100 -1.76 -13.42 3.48
CA ILE A 100 -2.62 -13.87 2.37
C ILE A 100 -4.13 -13.78 2.67
N SER A 101 -4.53 -13.79 3.94
CA SER A 101 -5.93 -13.69 4.38
C SER A 101 -6.35 -12.28 4.79
N PHE A 102 -5.40 -11.33 4.90
CA PHE A 102 -5.71 -9.99 5.39
C PHE A 102 -6.61 -9.23 4.43
N ASN A 103 -7.78 -8.81 4.93
CA ASN A 103 -8.77 -8.03 4.19
C ASN A 103 -9.63 -7.17 5.11
N GLN A 104 -9.06 -6.54 6.15
CA GLN A 104 -9.79 -5.65 7.05
C GLN A 104 -9.82 -4.23 6.53
N ASP A 105 -10.88 -3.49 6.91
CA ASP A 105 -11.02 -2.08 6.59
C ASP A 105 -9.94 -1.24 7.29
N ILE A 106 -9.19 -0.49 6.51
CA ILE A 106 -8.13 0.42 6.94
C ILE A 106 -8.37 1.85 6.42
N SER A 107 -9.55 2.14 5.91
CA SER A 107 -9.89 3.43 5.29
C SER A 107 -9.78 4.63 6.25
N THR A 108 -9.86 4.36 7.56
CA THR A 108 -9.79 5.38 8.62
C THR A 108 -8.36 5.71 9.06
N TRP A 109 -7.35 5.00 8.56
CA TRP A 109 -5.97 5.22 8.99
C TRP A 109 -5.42 6.59 8.57
N ASN A 110 -4.81 7.28 9.51
CA ASN A 110 -4.03 8.47 9.21
C ASN A 110 -2.60 8.07 8.81
N VAL A 111 -2.32 8.04 7.52
CA VAL A 111 -1.03 7.68 6.94
C VAL A 111 -0.27 8.89 6.37
N SER A 112 -0.69 10.12 6.73
CA SER A 112 -0.14 11.36 6.16
C SER A 112 1.36 11.58 6.42
N SER A 113 1.93 10.91 7.42
CA SER A 113 3.37 10.94 7.72
C SER A 113 4.18 9.86 7.02
N VAL A 114 3.50 8.92 6.32
CA VAL A 114 4.17 7.76 5.70
C VAL A 114 4.91 8.18 4.44
N THR A 115 6.17 7.75 4.32
CA THR A 115 7.01 7.99 3.15
C THR A 115 7.37 6.70 2.39
N ASP A 116 7.28 5.55 3.02
CA ASP A 116 7.63 4.25 2.44
C ASP A 116 6.49 3.24 2.58
N MET A 117 5.92 2.82 1.43
CA MET A 117 4.88 1.78 1.34
C MET A 117 5.32 0.60 0.45
N ARG A 118 6.64 0.41 0.25
CA ARG A 118 7.14 -0.73 -0.55
C ARG A 118 6.66 -2.05 0.02
N PHE A 119 6.24 -2.96 -0.87
CA PHE A 119 5.83 -4.33 -0.50
C PHE A 119 4.66 -4.42 0.50
N MET A 120 3.92 -3.33 0.78
CA MET A 120 2.95 -3.30 1.89
C MET A 120 1.93 -4.43 1.81
N PHE A 121 1.42 -4.73 0.62
CA PHE A 121 0.46 -5.81 0.34
C PHE A 121 1.00 -6.84 -0.66
N TYR A 122 2.33 -7.03 -0.69
CA TYR A 122 2.98 -8.03 -1.53
C TYR A 122 2.47 -9.43 -1.14
N ASP A 123 1.95 -10.23 -2.11
CA ASP A 123 1.29 -11.53 -1.89
C ASP A 123 0.11 -11.50 -0.89
N ALA A 124 -0.52 -10.35 -0.68
CA ALA A 124 -1.74 -10.25 0.12
C ALA A 124 -2.97 -10.58 -0.77
N TYR A 125 -3.13 -11.83 -1.13
CA TYR A 125 -4.08 -12.29 -2.16
C TYR A 125 -5.54 -11.90 -1.89
N ALA A 126 -5.96 -11.86 -0.61
CA ALA A 126 -7.34 -11.53 -0.26
C ALA A 126 -7.60 -10.02 -0.16
N PHE A 127 -6.56 -9.18 -0.08
CA PHE A 127 -6.74 -7.75 0.18
C PHE A 127 -7.49 -7.05 -0.95
N ASN A 128 -8.65 -6.49 -0.63
CA ASN A 128 -9.48 -5.72 -1.56
C ASN A 128 -10.37 -4.70 -0.85
N GLN A 129 -9.80 -3.88 0.04
CA GLN A 129 -10.54 -2.83 0.73
C GLN A 129 -10.43 -1.49 0.00
N ASP A 130 -11.41 -0.59 0.26
CA ASP A 130 -11.34 0.79 -0.19
C ASP A 130 -10.26 1.55 0.59
N ILE A 131 -9.25 2.03 -0.12
CA ILE A 131 -8.15 2.81 0.42
C ILE A 131 -8.06 4.21 -0.22
N SER A 132 -9.10 4.61 -0.95
CA SER A 132 -9.13 5.89 -1.67
C SER A 132 -9.02 7.12 -0.75
N ALA A 133 -9.48 7.00 0.52
CA ALA A 133 -9.41 8.08 1.50
C ALA A 133 -8.03 8.27 2.16
N LEU A 134 -7.09 7.34 1.95
CA LEU A 134 -5.75 7.44 2.55
C LEU A 134 -4.98 8.62 1.96
N ASN A 135 -4.44 9.49 2.82
CA ASN A 135 -3.56 10.57 2.40
C ASN A 135 -2.13 10.05 2.14
N VAL A 136 -1.80 9.82 0.89
CA VAL A 136 -0.52 9.28 0.43
C VAL A 136 0.43 10.34 -0.14
N SER A 137 0.12 11.62 0.02
CA SER A 137 0.87 12.75 -0.59
C SER A 137 2.34 12.82 -0.17
N GLY A 138 2.70 12.25 0.99
CA GLY A 138 4.09 12.16 1.46
C GLY A 138 4.86 10.92 0.96
N VAL A 139 4.19 9.99 0.28
CA VAL A 139 4.82 8.71 -0.09
C VAL A 139 5.77 8.90 -1.26
N THR A 140 7.03 8.47 -1.08
CA THR A 140 8.08 8.59 -2.10
C THR A 140 8.31 7.31 -2.90
N THR A 141 7.89 6.16 -2.36
CA THR A 141 8.03 4.87 -3.03
C THR A 141 6.88 3.91 -2.71
N MET A 142 6.32 3.31 -3.77
CA MET A 142 5.30 2.26 -3.72
C MET A 142 5.77 1.00 -4.47
N GLN A 143 7.09 0.79 -4.55
CA GLN A 143 7.64 -0.38 -5.24
C GLN A 143 6.97 -1.66 -4.76
N SER A 144 6.43 -2.46 -5.69
CA SER A 144 5.80 -3.77 -5.43
C SER A 144 4.69 -3.75 -4.36
N MET A 145 4.02 -2.59 -4.13
CA MET A 145 3.04 -2.48 -3.04
C MET A 145 1.91 -3.49 -3.16
N PHE A 146 1.45 -3.78 -4.38
CA PHE A 146 0.38 -4.74 -4.67
C PHE A 146 0.85 -5.90 -5.55
N TRP A 147 2.14 -6.29 -5.45
CA TRP A 147 2.66 -7.44 -6.18
C TRP A 147 1.86 -8.69 -5.81
N ASP A 148 1.29 -9.36 -6.82
CA ASP A 148 0.40 -10.53 -6.70
C ASP A 148 -0.78 -10.38 -5.71
N ALA A 149 -1.17 -9.15 -5.35
CA ALA A 149 -2.43 -8.87 -4.66
C ALA A 149 -3.60 -9.12 -5.62
N SER A 150 -3.85 -10.38 -5.94
CA SER A 150 -4.69 -10.81 -7.07
C SER A 150 -6.16 -10.41 -6.97
N SER A 151 -6.68 -10.15 -5.77
CA SER A 151 -8.05 -9.67 -5.57
C SER A 151 -8.16 -8.14 -5.55
N PHE A 152 -7.04 -7.41 -5.49
CA PHE A 152 -7.09 -5.98 -5.27
C PHE A 152 -7.69 -5.20 -6.44
N ASN A 153 -8.80 -4.53 -6.17
CA ASN A 153 -9.48 -3.57 -7.05
C ASN A 153 -10.20 -2.48 -6.25
N ASN A 154 -9.58 -2.03 -5.13
CA ASN A 154 -10.09 -0.96 -4.28
C ASN A 154 -11.54 -1.19 -3.79
N GLY A 155 -11.86 -2.42 -3.35
CA GLY A 155 -13.23 -2.77 -2.94
C GLY A 155 -14.28 -2.71 -4.06
N GLY A 156 -13.85 -2.53 -5.31
CA GLY A 156 -14.74 -2.31 -6.45
C GLY A 156 -15.32 -0.91 -6.54
N VAL A 157 -14.91 0.03 -5.64
CA VAL A 157 -15.32 1.44 -5.68
C VAL A 157 -14.29 2.29 -6.43
N THR A 158 -14.75 3.38 -7.05
CA THR A 158 -13.87 4.36 -7.69
C THR A 158 -13.29 5.31 -6.65
N GLY A 159 -12.10 5.86 -6.88
CA GLY A 159 -11.53 6.86 -5.96
C GLY A 159 -10.01 6.89 -5.92
N LEU A 160 -9.33 5.79 -6.29
CA LEU A 160 -7.86 5.75 -6.33
C LEU A 160 -7.25 6.84 -7.22
N GLY A 161 -7.95 7.28 -8.25
CA GLY A 161 -7.50 8.38 -9.12
C GLY A 161 -7.33 9.72 -8.41
N ALA A 162 -7.90 9.89 -7.19
CA ALA A 162 -7.75 11.11 -6.40
C ALA A 162 -6.47 11.14 -5.54
N TRP A 163 -5.67 10.08 -5.51
CA TRP A 163 -4.42 10.07 -4.77
C TRP A 163 -3.45 11.13 -5.31
N ASP A 164 -2.94 11.98 -4.42
CA ASP A 164 -1.82 12.87 -4.72
C ASP A 164 -0.52 12.07 -4.65
N LEU A 165 0.11 11.87 -5.80
CA LEU A 165 1.36 11.13 -5.97
C LEU A 165 2.53 12.04 -6.36
N SER A 166 2.42 13.34 -6.11
CA SER A 166 3.43 14.34 -6.51
C SER A 166 4.81 14.10 -5.91
N SER A 167 4.88 13.43 -4.74
CA SER A 167 6.15 13.03 -4.10
C SER A 167 6.71 11.69 -4.59
N LEU A 168 5.93 10.93 -5.38
CA LEU A 168 6.29 9.57 -5.76
C LEU A 168 7.39 9.55 -6.82
N THR A 169 8.43 8.73 -6.62
CA THR A 169 9.56 8.59 -7.55
C THR A 169 9.73 7.18 -8.11
N ASN A 170 9.06 6.19 -7.52
CA ASN A 170 9.24 4.78 -7.87
C ASN A 170 7.95 3.99 -7.77
N THR A 171 7.48 3.49 -8.93
CA THR A 171 6.30 2.62 -9.05
C THR A 171 6.67 1.23 -9.59
N ARG A 172 7.97 0.86 -9.52
CA ARG A 172 8.45 -0.43 -10.01
C ARG A 172 7.56 -1.55 -9.50
N THR A 173 7.01 -2.36 -10.43
CA THR A 173 6.18 -3.54 -10.15
C THR A 173 5.00 -3.30 -9.20
N LEU A 174 4.46 -2.06 -9.16
CA LEU A 174 3.40 -1.65 -8.22
C LEU A 174 2.19 -2.59 -8.24
N PHE A 175 1.68 -2.95 -9.43
CA PHE A 175 0.54 -3.84 -9.64
C PHE A 175 0.93 -5.13 -10.39
N TYR A 176 2.18 -5.59 -10.22
CA TYR A 176 2.62 -6.85 -10.82
C TYR A 176 1.72 -7.99 -10.37
N GLY A 177 1.11 -8.74 -11.30
CA GLY A 177 0.22 -9.85 -10.98
C GLY A 177 -1.10 -9.49 -10.29
N ALA A 178 -1.42 -8.21 -10.12
CA ALA A 178 -2.70 -7.76 -9.56
C ALA A 178 -3.82 -7.96 -10.60
N THR A 179 -4.24 -9.21 -10.77
CA THR A 179 -5.08 -9.65 -11.90
C THR A 179 -6.48 -9.01 -11.91
N ALA A 180 -7.04 -8.66 -10.75
CA ALA A 180 -8.34 -8.00 -10.65
C ALA A 180 -8.28 -6.48 -10.82
N PHE A 181 -7.07 -5.86 -10.77
CA PHE A 181 -6.92 -4.41 -10.77
C PHE A 181 -7.40 -3.79 -12.08
N ASN A 182 -8.37 -2.87 -11.98
CA ASN A 182 -8.89 -2.10 -13.12
C ASN A 182 -9.49 -0.75 -12.67
N GLN A 183 -8.78 -0.02 -11.79
CA GLN A 183 -9.19 1.30 -11.32
C GLN A 183 -8.82 2.41 -12.30
N ASP A 184 -9.67 3.45 -12.34
CA ASP A 184 -9.35 4.68 -13.05
C ASP A 184 -8.27 5.46 -12.29
N ILE A 185 -7.10 5.54 -12.88
CA ILE A 185 -5.89 6.19 -12.35
C ILE A 185 -5.31 7.19 -13.35
N GLY A 186 -6.09 7.56 -14.37
CA GLY A 186 -5.65 8.48 -15.42
C GLY A 186 -5.26 9.88 -14.92
N ALA A 187 -5.79 10.29 -13.75
CA ALA A 187 -5.46 11.58 -13.15
C ALA A 187 -4.18 11.58 -12.28
N TRP A 188 -3.47 10.46 -12.13
CA TRP A 188 -2.25 10.39 -11.31
C TRP A 188 -1.13 11.28 -11.88
N GLY A 189 -0.56 12.14 -11.01
CA GLY A 189 0.62 12.96 -11.34
C GLY A 189 1.90 12.15 -11.14
N LEU A 190 2.48 11.63 -12.23
CA LEU A 190 3.67 10.76 -12.20
C LEU A 190 4.91 11.42 -12.77
N SER A 191 4.93 12.74 -12.91
CA SER A 191 6.03 13.49 -13.54
C SER A 191 7.39 13.35 -12.84
N SER A 192 7.43 12.90 -11.60
CA SER A 192 8.67 12.62 -10.85
C SER A 192 9.08 11.15 -10.86
N VAL A 193 8.29 10.25 -11.46
CA VAL A 193 8.55 8.81 -11.42
C VAL A 193 9.58 8.41 -12.46
N ALA A 194 10.71 7.88 -12.00
CA ALA A 194 11.80 7.43 -12.86
C ALA A 194 11.73 5.93 -13.19
N ASP A 195 11.28 5.08 -12.27
CA ASP A 195 11.20 3.62 -12.47
C ASP A 195 9.76 3.13 -12.47
N MET A 196 9.28 2.74 -13.66
CA MET A 196 7.96 2.15 -13.93
C MET A 196 8.07 0.69 -14.40
N HIS A 197 9.24 0.04 -14.21
CA HIS A 197 9.46 -1.33 -14.68
C HIS A 197 8.37 -2.28 -14.15
N GLY A 198 7.74 -3.03 -15.05
CA GLY A 198 6.76 -4.06 -14.71
C GLY A 198 5.54 -3.56 -13.93
N MET A 199 5.20 -2.26 -13.96
CA MET A 199 4.15 -1.66 -13.14
C MET A 199 2.82 -2.42 -13.25
N PHE A 200 2.45 -2.87 -14.45
CA PHE A 200 1.22 -3.63 -14.73
C PHE A 200 1.51 -5.01 -15.32
N TYR A 201 2.69 -5.57 -15.04
CA TYR A 201 3.00 -6.93 -15.53
C TYR A 201 1.95 -7.91 -15.03
N GLY A 202 1.27 -8.63 -15.93
CA GLY A 202 0.26 -9.62 -15.56
C GLY A 202 -1.04 -9.05 -14.93
N ALA A 203 -1.23 -7.74 -14.90
CA ALA A 203 -2.49 -7.10 -14.50
C ALA A 203 -3.54 -7.32 -15.61
N SER A 204 -4.10 -8.53 -15.66
CA SER A 204 -4.83 -9.05 -16.82
C SER A 204 -6.13 -8.32 -17.15
N LEU A 205 -6.77 -7.67 -16.15
CA LEU A 205 -8.01 -6.90 -16.34
C LEU A 205 -7.76 -5.40 -16.52
N PHE A 206 -6.54 -4.91 -16.27
CA PHE A 206 -6.26 -3.48 -16.38
C PHE A 206 -6.40 -2.97 -17.81
N ASN A 207 -7.32 -2.02 -18.01
CA ASN A 207 -7.55 -1.36 -19.31
C ASN A 207 -8.16 0.04 -19.13
N LYS A 208 -7.59 0.86 -18.23
CA LYS A 208 -8.03 2.25 -18.03
C LYS A 208 -7.15 3.21 -18.81
N ASP A 209 -7.75 4.33 -19.22
CA ASP A 209 -7.04 5.38 -19.93
C ASP A 209 -5.98 6.02 -19.03
N ILE A 210 -4.74 6.00 -19.48
CA ILE A 210 -3.57 6.60 -18.87
C ILE A 210 -2.76 7.43 -19.87
N GLY A 211 -3.36 7.75 -21.03
CA GLY A 211 -2.71 8.50 -22.10
C GLY A 211 -2.29 9.92 -21.68
N ALA A 212 -2.94 10.49 -20.66
CA ALA A 212 -2.61 11.82 -20.13
C ALA A 212 -1.46 11.83 -19.12
N TRP A 213 -0.85 10.69 -18.77
CA TRP A 213 0.27 10.66 -17.83
C TRP A 213 1.49 11.39 -18.37
N ASP A 214 2.09 12.25 -17.55
CA ASP A 214 3.43 12.76 -17.79
C ASP A 214 4.46 11.72 -17.35
N VAL A 215 5.08 11.07 -18.33
CA VAL A 215 6.10 10.03 -18.15
C VAL A 215 7.49 10.52 -18.59
N SER A 216 7.66 11.83 -18.78
CA SER A 216 8.89 12.43 -19.30
C SER A 216 10.14 12.20 -18.43
N SER A 217 9.95 11.97 -17.12
CA SER A 217 11.06 11.62 -16.21
C SER A 217 11.39 10.13 -16.19
N ALA A 218 10.59 9.27 -16.81
CA ALA A 218 10.82 7.84 -16.77
C ALA A 218 12.11 7.45 -17.51
N THR A 219 12.90 6.59 -16.87
CA THR A 219 14.14 6.02 -17.42
C THR A 219 14.09 4.49 -17.52
N ASN A 220 13.04 3.88 -16.95
CA ASN A 220 12.85 2.43 -16.97
C ASN A 220 11.36 2.08 -17.09
N MET A 221 10.94 1.57 -18.24
CA MET A 221 9.60 1.06 -18.52
C MET A 221 9.63 -0.41 -19.00
N GLY A 222 10.72 -1.14 -18.76
CA GLY A 222 10.83 -2.54 -19.17
C GLY A 222 9.68 -3.37 -18.63
N ALA A 223 9.11 -4.26 -19.45
CA ALA A 223 8.02 -5.17 -19.09
C ALA A 223 6.75 -4.50 -18.49
N MET A 224 6.54 -3.19 -18.68
CA MET A 224 5.49 -2.42 -17.98
C MET A 224 4.09 -3.02 -18.16
N PHE A 225 3.74 -3.46 -19.38
CA PHE A 225 2.44 -4.08 -19.71
C PHE A 225 2.57 -5.54 -20.15
N ARG A 226 3.72 -6.20 -19.84
CA ARG A 226 3.88 -7.60 -20.23
C ARG A 226 2.78 -8.45 -19.59
N ASN A 227 2.11 -9.31 -20.39
CA ASN A 227 0.98 -10.13 -19.98
C ASN A 227 -0.27 -9.36 -19.47
N ALA A 228 -0.36 -8.04 -19.66
CA ALA A 228 -1.56 -7.26 -19.41
C ALA A 228 -2.57 -7.48 -20.54
N SER A 229 -3.27 -8.61 -20.52
CA SER A 229 -4.00 -9.16 -21.67
C SER A 229 -5.22 -8.32 -22.11
N ALA A 230 -5.73 -7.42 -21.27
CA ALA A 230 -6.81 -6.51 -21.64
C ALA A 230 -6.32 -5.13 -22.08
N PHE A 231 -5.07 -4.75 -21.77
CA PHE A 231 -4.61 -3.38 -21.93
C PHE A 231 -4.38 -2.98 -23.38
N ASN A 232 -5.16 -2.02 -23.88
CA ASN A 232 -5.03 -1.45 -25.22
C ASN A 232 -5.47 0.02 -25.30
N GLN A 233 -4.98 0.85 -24.36
CA GLN A 233 -5.28 2.29 -24.36
C GLN A 233 -4.27 3.05 -25.23
N ASP A 234 -4.68 4.25 -25.68
CA ASP A 234 -3.84 5.12 -26.50
C ASP A 234 -2.74 5.78 -25.67
N LEU A 235 -1.48 5.48 -25.98
CA LEU A 235 -0.29 6.02 -25.34
C LEU A 235 0.51 6.93 -26.29
N THR A 236 -0.03 7.27 -27.46
CA THR A 236 0.68 8.07 -28.48
C THR A 236 1.03 9.49 -27.99
N GLY A 237 0.34 9.98 -26.96
CA GLY A 237 0.62 11.26 -26.30
C GLY A 237 1.77 11.24 -25.31
N TRP A 238 2.38 10.09 -25.02
CA TRP A 238 3.46 10.03 -24.04
C TRP A 238 4.78 10.63 -24.55
N CYS A 239 5.39 11.52 -23.74
CA CYS A 239 6.74 11.99 -23.97
C CYS A 239 7.75 10.92 -23.53
N VAL A 240 8.36 10.23 -24.48
CA VAL A 240 9.29 9.09 -24.25
C VAL A 240 10.66 9.34 -24.90
N SER A 241 11.09 10.58 -24.95
CA SER A 241 12.38 11.00 -25.54
C SER A 241 13.61 10.36 -24.87
N ASN A 242 13.47 9.89 -23.64
CA ASN A 242 14.53 9.15 -22.91
C ASN A 242 14.79 7.73 -23.46
N PHE A 243 13.92 7.22 -24.36
CA PHE A 243 14.01 5.87 -24.87
C PHE A 243 14.24 5.88 -26.38
N SER A 244 15.41 5.44 -26.85
CA SER A 244 15.71 5.36 -28.28
C SER A 244 14.93 4.27 -29.04
N SER A 245 14.30 3.36 -28.32
CA SER A 245 13.48 2.25 -28.85
C SER A 245 12.57 1.69 -27.77
N GLU A 246 11.59 0.84 -28.15
CA GLU A 246 10.71 0.17 -27.19
C GLU A 246 11.51 -0.55 -26.08
N PRO A 247 11.26 -0.29 -24.79
CA PRO A 247 11.93 -0.98 -23.70
C PRO A 247 11.69 -2.48 -23.72
N THR A 248 12.68 -3.24 -23.30
CA THR A 248 12.63 -4.72 -23.34
C THR A 248 11.37 -5.25 -22.66
N GLY A 249 10.58 -5.98 -23.45
CA GLY A 249 9.38 -6.65 -22.95
C GLY A 249 8.20 -5.75 -22.63
N PHE A 250 8.24 -4.45 -22.98
CA PHE A 250 7.25 -3.41 -22.63
C PHE A 250 5.81 -3.92 -22.73
N SER A 251 5.46 -4.57 -23.85
CA SER A 251 4.10 -5.00 -24.14
C SER A 251 3.99 -6.45 -24.61
N ILE A 252 4.99 -7.32 -24.31
CA ILE A 252 4.94 -8.74 -24.71
C ILE A 252 3.70 -9.40 -24.12
N SER A 253 2.90 -10.05 -25.00
CA SER A 253 1.66 -10.75 -24.61
C SER A 253 0.59 -9.86 -23.97
N SER A 254 0.62 -8.56 -24.22
CA SER A 254 -0.49 -7.63 -23.92
C SER A 254 -1.41 -7.50 -25.13
N ALA A 255 -2.57 -6.85 -24.95
CA ALA A 255 -3.46 -6.46 -26.06
C ALA A 255 -3.00 -5.17 -26.75
N LEU A 256 -1.98 -4.46 -26.25
CA LEU A 256 -1.55 -3.16 -26.74
C LEU A 256 -1.08 -3.26 -28.21
N THR A 257 -1.84 -2.64 -29.10
CA THR A 257 -1.55 -2.61 -30.54
C THR A 257 -0.39 -1.64 -30.84
N THR A 258 0.29 -1.82 -31.97
CA THR A 258 1.34 -0.90 -32.43
C THR A 258 0.81 0.52 -32.63
N ALA A 259 -0.46 0.68 -33.05
CA ALA A 259 -1.07 1.99 -33.25
C ALA A 259 -1.27 2.78 -31.95
N ASN A 260 -1.39 2.10 -30.81
CA ASN A 260 -1.61 2.71 -29.50
C ASN A 260 -0.31 2.85 -28.68
N LYS A 261 0.84 2.43 -29.22
CA LYS A 261 2.14 2.61 -28.56
C LYS A 261 2.66 4.05 -28.71
N PRO A 262 3.49 4.51 -27.76
CA PRO A 262 4.22 5.76 -27.95
C PRO A 262 5.16 5.70 -29.17
N ASP A 263 5.45 6.86 -29.76
CA ASP A 263 6.53 6.99 -30.74
C ASP A 263 7.86 7.15 -30.00
N TRP A 264 8.61 6.07 -29.90
CA TRP A 264 9.81 5.99 -29.05
C TRP A 264 10.89 6.96 -29.52
N GLY A 265 11.47 7.70 -28.57
CA GLY A 265 12.49 8.73 -28.85
C GLY A 265 11.89 10.10 -29.09
N THR A 266 10.55 10.25 -28.99
CA THR A 266 9.87 11.52 -29.26
C THR A 266 9.15 12.07 -28.04
N CYS A 267 8.69 13.30 -28.17
CA CYS A 267 7.87 14.02 -27.23
C CYS A 267 6.84 14.80 -28.05
N PRO A 268 5.59 14.30 -28.20
CA PRO A 268 4.54 14.89 -29.04
C PRO A 268 4.04 16.25 -28.55
#